data_0cf7d325196a465a761070b1e0a47371
#
_entry.id   0cf7d325196a465a761070b1e0a47371
#
_cell.length_a   1.000
_cell.length_b   1.000
_cell.length_c   1.000
_cell.angle_alpha   90.00
_cell.angle_beta   90.00
_cell.angle_gamma   90.00
#
_symmetry.space_group_name_H-M   'P 1'
#
loop_
_entity.id
_entity.type
_entity.pdbx_description
1 polymer ?
#
loop_
_entity_poly.entity_id
_entity_poly.type
_entity_poly.pdbx_seq_one_letter_code
_entity_poly.pdbx_strand_id
1 'polypeptide(L)'
;SDAPEVKKSKVQAGLAKAAIRAAQEGVPVFSISSDVQGSTGISAFQKAFPDRFIEVGIAEANMISTGAGMSKVGLVPIVDTFGQFGVTKGNLPLTMAALSQGPVIAMFSHVGFQDAADGASHQATTYLAAVSAIPHTVVIVPSCPDEAEEFMYQAIKRFEADRAGGEDGDSYIF
;
A
#
# COMPACT_ATOMS: atom_id res chain seq x y z
N SER A 1 26.20 28.06 -12.84
CA SER A 1 25.67 26.91 -13.58
C SER A 1 24.21 26.74 -13.18
N ASP A 2 23.30 27.12 -14.08
CA ASP A 2 21.86 27.04 -13.86
C ASP A 2 21.36 25.61 -14.07
N ALA A 3 21.75 24.72 -13.17
CA ALA A 3 21.08 23.43 -13.11
C ALA A 3 19.67 23.66 -12.55
N PRO A 4 18.60 23.15 -13.20
CA PRO A 4 17.26 23.33 -12.68
C PRO A 4 17.16 22.74 -11.27
N GLU A 5 16.56 23.52 -10.37
CA GLU A 5 16.34 23.11 -8.99
C GLU A 5 15.41 21.89 -8.99
N VAL A 6 15.94 20.70 -8.72
CA VAL A 6 15.14 19.49 -8.64
C VAL A 6 14.30 19.57 -7.36
N LYS A 7 13.00 19.83 -7.51
CA LYS A 7 12.06 19.78 -6.39
C LYS A 7 12.07 18.38 -5.80
N LYS A 8 12.62 18.25 -4.61
CA LYS A 8 12.55 17.00 -3.83
C LYS A 8 11.09 16.77 -3.42
N SER A 9 10.48 15.71 -3.93
CA SER A 9 9.14 15.29 -3.57
C SER A 9 9.18 13.83 -3.07
N LYS A 10 8.30 13.52 -2.13
CA LYS A 10 8.21 12.17 -1.57
C LYS A 10 7.41 11.27 -2.52
N VAL A 11 7.95 10.12 -2.89
CA VAL A 11 7.32 9.14 -3.79
C VAL A 11 5.93 8.75 -3.31
N GLN A 12 5.77 8.49 -2.02
CA GLN A 12 4.49 8.09 -1.42
C GLN A 12 3.36 9.13 -1.57
N ALA A 13 3.68 10.39 -1.85
CA ALA A 13 2.66 11.41 -2.13
C ALA A 13 1.86 11.08 -3.40
N GLY A 14 2.49 10.45 -4.39
CA GLY A 14 1.81 9.98 -5.60
C GLY A 14 0.81 8.87 -5.30
N LEU A 15 1.15 7.93 -4.41
CA LEU A 15 0.26 6.85 -4.01
C LEU A 15 -1.04 7.37 -3.39
N ALA A 16 -0.95 8.34 -2.47
CA ALA A 16 -2.12 8.95 -1.85
C ALA A 16 -2.98 9.72 -2.85
N LYS A 17 -2.37 10.43 -3.81
CA LYS A 17 -3.10 11.13 -4.88
C LYS A 17 -3.90 10.17 -5.75
N ALA A 18 -3.32 9.04 -6.13
CA ALA A 18 -4.00 8.00 -6.91
C ALA A 18 -5.22 7.43 -6.16
N ALA A 19 -5.06 7.16 -4.87
CA ALA A 19 -6.15 6.69 -4.02
C ALA A 19 -7.30 7.70 -3.94
N ILE A 20 -6.99 9.00 -3.77
CA ILE A 20 -7.98 10.08 -3.75
C ILE A 20 -8.69 10.17 -5.09
N ARG A 21 -7.95 10.16 -6.21
CA ARG A 21 -8.51 10.21 -7.55
C ARG A 21 -9.49 9.07 -7.79
N ALA A 22 -9.09 7.84 -7.52
CA ALA A 22 -9.95 6.68 -7.70
C ALA A 22 -11.21 6.75 -6.84
N ALA A 23 -11.10 7.18 -5.58
CA ALA A 23 -12.24 7.35 -4.69
C ALA A 23 -13.21 8.45 -5.15
N GLN A 24 -12.70 9.53 -5.74
CA GLN A 24 -13.53 10.58 -6.37
C GLN A 24 -14.28 10.07 -7.60
N GLU A 25 -13.74 9.11 -8.31
CA GLU A 25 -14.37 8.43 -9.45
C GLU A 25 -15.39 7.35 -9.01
N GLY A 26 -15.59 7.17 -7.71
CA GLY A 26 -16.59 6.25 -7.15
C GLY A 26 -16.04 4.87 -6.76
N VAL A 27 -14.74 4.62 -6.93
CA VAL A 27 -14.13 3.36 -6.46
C VAL A 27 -14.23 3.27 -4.93
N PRO A 28 -14.66 2.13 -4.36
CA PRO A 28 -14.82 1.99 -2.92
C PRO A 28 -13.49 1.74 -2.19
N VAL A 29 -12.57 2.72 -2.32
CA VAL A 29 -11.27 2.69 -1.67
C VAL A 29 -11.41 2.93 -0.17
N PHE A 30 -10.75 2.11 0.64
CA PHE A 30 -10.62 2.25 2.09
C PHE A 30 -9.16 2.18 2.51
N SER A 31 -8.75 3.04 3.45
CA SER A 31 -7.44 3.02 4.07
C SER A 31 -7.50 2.32 5.43
N ILE A 32 -6.52 1.43 5.68
CA ILE A 32 -6.37 0.74 6.96
C ILE A 32 -4.91 0.94 7.39
N SER A 33 -4.69 1.58 8.53
CA SER A 33 -3.35 1.94 8.99
C SER A 33 -3.01 1.31 10.34
N SER A 34 -1.71 1.12 10.57
CA SER A 34 -1.16 0.64 11.85
C SER A 34 -0.40 1.76 12.59
N ASP A 35 -1.08 2.91 12.81
CA ASP A 35 -0.61 4.08 13.56
C ASP A 35 0.64 4.78 12.96
N VAL A 36 0.81 4.69 11.64
CA VAL A 36 1.97 5.31 10.94
C VAL A 36 1.56 6.12 9.71
N GLN A 37 0.29 6.44 9.54
CA GLN A 37 -0.29 7.09 8.35
C GLN A 37 0.38 8.43 7.98
N GLY A 38 0.90 9.16 8.96
CA GLY A 38 1.64 10.40 8.73
C GLY A 38 2.98 10.15 8.04
N SER A 39 3.64 9.06 8.38
CA SER A 39 4.95 8.68 7.84
C SER A 39 4.83 7.96 6.49
N THR A 40 3.82 7.11 6.32
CA THR A 40 3.57 6.38 5.07
C THR A 40 3.02 7.26 3.96
N GLY A 41 2.44 8.41 4.31
CA GLY A 41 1.90 9.39 3.37
C GLY A 41 0.40 9.23 3.04
N ILE A 42 -0.28 8.20 3.56
CA ILE A 42 -1.71 7.96 3.29
C ILE A 42 -2.64 8.97 3.98
N SER A 43 -2.15 9.75 4.94
CA SER A 43 -2.95 10.72 5.71
C SER A 43 -3.70 11.72 4.84
N ALA A 44 -3.22 12.03 3.62
CA ALA A 44 -3.93 12.89 2.68
C ALA A 44 -5.26 12.26 2.23
N PHE A 45 -5.27 10.95 1.96
CA PHE A 45 -6.49 10.21 1.65
C PHE A 45 -7.47 10.22 2.82
N GLN A 46 -6.98 9.96 4.04
CA GLN A 46 -7.81 9.92 5.24
C GLN A 46 -8.47 11.25 5.56
N LYS A 47 -7.76 12.36 5.30
CA LYS A 47 -8.34 13.72 5.42
C LYS A 47 -9.42 13.99 4.39
N ALA A 48 -9.25 13.49 3.16
CA ALA A 48 -10.22 13.65 2.07
C ALA A 48 -11.46 12.77 2.27
N PHE A 49 -11.30 11.60 2.87
CA PHE A 49 -12.35 10.59 3.07
C PHE A 49 -12.32 10.03 4.51
N PRO A 50 -12.66 10.81 5.53
CA PRO A 50 -12.56 10.40 6.94
C PRO A 50 -13.43 9.19 7.29
N ASP A 51 -14.52 8.98 6.57
CA ASP A 51 -15.43 7.83 6.76
C ASP A 51 -14.93 6.55 6.08
N ARG A 52 -13.80 6.61 5.36
CA ARG A 52 -13.18 5.48 4.66
C ARG A 52 -11.80 5.15 5.22
N PHE A 53 -11.63 5.33 6.51
CA PHE A 53 -10.40 5.08 7.22
C PHE A 53 -10.63 4.23 8.46
N ILE A 54 -9.76 3.25 8.67
CA ILE A 54 -9.74 2.38 9.85
C ILE A 54 -8.34 2.41 10.45
N GLU A 55 -8.25 2.74 11.72
CA GLU A 55 -7.03 2.62 12.52
C GLU A 55 -7.10 1.34 13.36
N VAL A 56 -6.10 0.46 13.21
CA VAL A 56 -6.04 -0.83 13.93
C VAL A 56 -4.97 -0.86 15.04
N GLY A 57 -4.27 0.24 15.23
CA GLY A 57 -3.10 0.29 16.11
C GLY A 57 -1.88 -0.42 15.50
N ILE A 58 -0.81 -0.58 16.29
CA ILE A 58 0.41 -1.27 15.86
C ILE A 58 0.14 -2.78 15.78
N ALA A 59 -0.60 -3.18 14.76
CA ALA A 59 -1.07 -4.55 14.55
C ALA A 59 -1.08 -4.90 13.05
N GLU A 60 0.09 -4.96 12.44
CA GLU A 60 0.28 -5.11 10.99
C GLU A 60 -0.38 -6.39 10.44
N ALA A 61 -0.29 -7.49 11.18
CA ALA A 61 -0.93 -8.74 10.79
C ALA A 61 -2.46 -8.61 10.74
N ASN A 62 -3.05 -7.95 11.74
CA ASN A 62 -4.49 -7.69 11.78
C ASN A 62 -4.91 -6.71 10.69
N MET A 63 -4.11 -5.67 10.43
CA MET A 63 -4.33 -4.70 9.36
C MET A 63 -4.48 -5.39 8.00
N ILE A 64 -3.55 -6.25 7.63
CA ILE A 64 -3.57 -6.97 6.35
C ILE A 64 -4.74 -7.94 6.29
N SER A 65 -5.00 -8.70 7.37
CA SER A 65 -6.13 -9.63 7.42
C SER A 65 -7.48 -8.91 7.33
N THR A 66 -7.60 -7.73 7.94
CA THR A 66 -8.78 -6.87 7.82
C THR A 66 -8.97 -6.43 6.37
N GLY A 67 -7.90 -5.97 5.70
CA GLY A 67 -7.94 -5.63 4.29
C GLY A 67 -8.37 -6.80 3.42
N ALA A 68 -7.82 -7.98 3.62
CA ALA A 68 -8.21 -9.19 2.90
C ALA A 68 -9.70 -9.51 3.07
N GLY A 69 -10.25 -9.38 4.28
CA GLY A 69 -11.68 -9.53 4.52
C GLY A 69 -12.53 -8.47 3.82
N MET A 70 -12.08 -7.21 3.83
CA MET A 70 -12.77 -6.11 3.17
C MET A 70 -12.83 -6.30 1.65
N SER A 71 -11.78 -6.83 1.04
CA SER A 71 -11.76 -7.12 -0.39
C SER A 71 -12.82 -8.17 -0.77
N LYS A 72 -13.10 -9.13 0.10
CA LYS A 72 -14.13 -10.17 -0.16
C LYS A 72 -15.56 -9.62 -0.16
N VAL A 73 -15.80 -8.46 0.45
CA VAL A 73 -17.12 -7.81 0.48
C VAL A 73 -17.24 -6.62 -0.48
N GLY A 74 -16.33 -6.49 -1.43
CA GLY A 74 -16.46 -5.53 -2.50
C GLY A 74 -15.68 -4.22 -2.34
N LEU A 75 -14.88 -4.07 -1.29
CA LEU A 75 -14.07 -2.88 -1.05
C LEU A 75 -12.67 -3.00 -1.66
N VAL A 76 -12.02 -1.87 -1.90
CA VAL A 76 -10.63 -1.79 -2.34
C VAL A 76 -9.76 -1.34 -1.15
N PRO A 77 -9.17 -2.28 -0.40
CA PRO A 77 -8.40 -1.96 0.79
C PRO A 77 -6.98 -1.52 0.43
N ILE A 78 -6.56 -0.38 0.98
CA ILE A 78 -5.17 0.06 1.00
C ILE A 78 -4.68 -0.03 2.43
N VAL A 79 -3.72 -0.92 2.68
CA VAL A 79 -3.07 -1.10 3.99
C VAL A 79 -1.72 -0.41 3.98
N ASP A 80 -1.32 0.23 5.09
CA ASP A 80 -0.07 0.97 5.13
C ASP A 80 0.73 0.76 6.41
N THR A 81 2.02 0.54 6.25
CA THR A 81 2.99 0.46 7.33
C THR A 81 4.42 0.70 6.82
N PHE A 82 5.42 0.69 7.70
CA PHE A 82 6.81 0.65 7.28
C PHE A 82 7.17 -0.69 6.63
N GLY A 83 8.01 -0.66 5.62
CA GLY A 83 8.39 -1.86 4.86
C GLY A 83 8.92 -2.98 5.74
N GLN A 84 9.76 -2.67 6.74
CA GLN A 84 10.29 -3.66 7.66
C GLN A 84 9.18 -4.45 8.38
N PHE A 85 8.14 -3.78 8.85
CA PHE A 85 7.05 -4.42 9.58
C PHE A 85 6.05 -5.08 8.62
N GLY A 86 5.80 -4.46 7.47
CA GLY A 86 4.97 -5.04 6.42
C GLY A 86 5.49 -6.39 5.93
N VAL A 87 6.81 -6.52 5.72
CA VAL A 87 7.39 -7.77 5.21
C VAL A 87 7.72 -8.79 6.29
N THR A 88 7.85 -8.40 7.55
CA THR A 88 8.12 -9.35 8.66
C THR A 88 6.86 -9.77 9.39
N LYS A 89 6.05 -8.82 9.86
CA LYS A 89 4.78 -9.09 10.54
C LYS A 89 3.64 -9.39 9.58
N GLY A 90 3.72 -8.84 8.37
CA GLY A 90 2.71 -9.00 7.33
C GLY A 90 2.93 -10.17 6.38
N ASN A 91 4.06 -10.87 6.40
CA ASN A 91 4.34 -11.94 5.44
C ASN A 91 3.31 -13.07 5.48
N LEU A 92 3.04 -13.62 6.65
CA LEU A 92 2.02 -14.66 6.81
C LEU A 92 0.63 -14.17 6.43
N PRO A 93 0.13 -13.02 6.91
CA PRO A 93 -1.16 -12.50 6.46
C PRO A 93 -1.26 -12.25 4.96
N LEU A 94 -0.21 -11.77 4.29
CA LEU A 94 -0.17 -11.61 2.83
C LEU A 94 -0.26 -12.98 2.12
N THR A 95 0.45 -13.97 2.62
CA THR A 95 0.35 -15.35 2.11
C THR A 95 -1.05 -15.91 2.30
N MET A 96 -1.65 -15.69 3.46
CA MET A 96 -3.02 -16.13 3.73
C MET A 96 -4.06 -15.38 2.89
N ALA A 97 -3.84 -14.10 2.63
CA ALA A 97 -4.65 -13.30 1.71
C ALA A 97 -4.62 -13.90 0.29
N ALA A 98 -3.43 -14.28 -0.19
CA ALA A 98 -3.30 -14.95 -1.49
C ALA A 98 -4.02 -16.30 -1.52
N LEU A 99 -3.85 -17.14 -0.51
CA LEU A 99 -4.51 -18.44 -0.40
C LEU A 99 -6.02 -18.34 -0.31
N SER A 100 -6.54 -17.35 0.40
CA SER A 100 -7.98 -17.11 0.55
C SER A 100 -8.60 -16.27 -0.57
N GLN A 101 -7.77 -15.86 -1.54
CA GLN A 101 -8.21 -15.02 -2.66
C GLN A 101 -8.86 -13.71 -2.18
N GLY A 102 -8.25 -13.10 -1.17
CA GLY A 102 -8.61 -11.81 -0.61
C GLY A 102 -7.49 -10.80 -0.84
N PRO A 103 -7.30 -10.28 -2.07
CA PRO A 103 -6.18 -9.40 -2.39
C PRO A 103 -6.24 -8.08 -1.62
N VAL A 104 -5.08 -7.47 -1.44
CA VAL A 104 -4.91 -6.15 -0.80
C VAL A 104 -3.95 -5.28 -1.61
N ILE A 105 -4.08 -3.96 -1.47
CA ILE A 105 -3.06 -3.02 -1.93
C ILE A 105 -2.29 -2.57 -0.71
N ALA A 106 -0.96 -2.75 -0.70
CA ALA A 106 -0.10 -2.41 0.43
C ALA A 106 0.84 -1.26 0.07
N MET A 107 0.90 -0.24 0.93
CA MET A 107 1.87 0.84 0.88
C MET A 107 2.93 0.61 1.96
N PHE A 108 4.09 0.07 1.57
CA PHE A 108 5.20 -0.23 2.46
C PHE A 108 6.31 0.81 2.28
N SER A 109 6.36 1.78 3.19
CA SER A 109 7.32 2.89 3.13
C SER A 109 8.65 2.55 3.81
N HIS A 110 9.64 3.45 3.70
CA HIS A 110 10.93 3.35 4.39
C HIS A 110 11.69 2.04 4.07
N VAL A 111 11.67 1.61 2.82
CA VAL A 111 12.37 0.40 2.37
C VAL A 111 13.87 0.62 2.21
N GLY A 112 14.66 -0.44 2.33
CA GLY A 112 16.11 -0.39 2.24
C GLY A 112 16.73 0.37 3.41
N PHE A 113 17.72 1.22 3.14
CA PHE A 113 18.45 2.01 4.13
C PHE A 113 17.92 3.43 4.34
N GLN A 114 16.75 3.75 3.86
CA GLN A 114 16.24 5.13 3.86
C GLN A 114 15.82 5.64 5.24
N ASP A 115 15.51 4.75 6.16
CA ASP A 115 15.12 5.13 7.52
C ASP A 115 16.36 5.25 8.42
N ALA A 116 17.09 6.33 8.24
CA ALA A 116 18.29 6.60 9.02
C ALA A 116 17.99 7.04 10.46
N ALA A 117 16.83 7.66 10.70
CA ALA A 117 16.44 8.19 12.01
C ALA A 117 16.11 7.08 13.01
N ASP A 118 15.34 6.08 12.59
CA ASP A 118 14.94 4.96 13.44
C ASP A 118 15.99 3.82 13.43
N GLY A 119 16.85 3.79 12.41
CA GLY A 119 18.01 2.92 12.35
C GLY A 119 17.70 1.48 11.89
N ALA A 120 18.61 0.57 12.24
CA ALA A 120 18.67 -0.78 11.69
C ALA A 120 17.40 -1.63 11.94
N SER A 121 16.66 -1.38 13.01
CA SER A 121 15.41 -2.11 13.32
C SER A 121 14.28 -1.80 12.35
N HIS A 122 14.35 -0.66 11.64
CA HIS A 122 13.34 -0.17 10.72
C HIS A 122 13.77 -0.27 9.25
N GLN A 123 15.05 -0.53 8.99
CA GLN A 123 15.61 -0.63 7.64
C GLN A 123 15.25 -1.96 6.97
N ALA A 124 14.34 -1.93 6.00
CA ALA A 124 13.83 -3.12 5.30
C ALA A 124 14.78 -3.55 4.17
N THR A 125 15.86 -4.23 4.51
CA THR A 125 16.86 -4.67 3.52
C THR A 125 16.47 -5.95 2.77
N THR A 126 15.52 -6.72 3.31
CA THR A 126 15.07 -8.01 2.73
C THR A 126 13.70 -7.93 2.08
N TYR A 127 13.13 -6.74 1.91
CA TYR A 127 11.73 -6.57 1.54
C TYR A 127 11.36 -7.26 0.20
N LEU A 128 12.16 -7.13 -0.84
CA LEU A 128 11.89 -7.78 -2.12
C LEU A 128 11.93 -9.31 -1.99
N ALA A 129 12.95 -9.85 -1.34
CA ALA A 129 13.08 -11.29 -1.13
C ALA A 129 11.91 -11.86 -0.30
N ALA A 130 11.43 -11.09 0.68
CA ALA A 130 10.35 -11.52 1.57
C ALA A 130 8.99 -11.65 0.87
N VAL A 131 8.71 -10.82 -0.12
CA VAL A 131 7.38 -10.75 -0.75
C VAL A 131 7.34 -11.31 -2.18
N SER A 132 8.46 -11.40 -2.88
CA SER A 132 8.52 -11.82 -4.28
C SER A 132 8.08 -13.26 -4.53
N ALA A 133 8.10 -14.10 -3.52
CA ALA A 133 7.68 -15.51 -3.62
C ALA A 133 6.21 -15.75 -3.25
N ILE A 134 5.50 -14.72 -2.78
CA ILE A 134 4.06 -14.85 -2.44
C ILE A 134 3.28 -14.89 -3.74
N PRO A 135 2.47 -15.94 -3.99
CA PRO A 135 1.70 -16.06 -5.23
C PRO A 135 0.64 -14.94 -5.32
N HIS A 136 0.24 -14.61 -6.55
CA HIS A 136 -0.75 -13.56 -6.82
C HIS A 136 -0.37 -12.21 -6.17
N THR A 137 0.92 -11.87 -6.22
CA THR A 137 1.44 -10.63 -5.65
C THR A 137 2.33 -9.92 -6.66
N VAL A 138 2.00 -8.68 -6.95
CA VAL A 138 2.77 -7.78 -7.82
C VAL A 138 3.49 -6.78 -6.93
N VAL A 139 4.82 -6.73 -7.02
CA VAL A 139 5.65 -5.78 -6.24
C VAL A 139 6.12 -4.66 -7.16
N ILE A 140 5.88 -3.43 -6.77
CA ILE A 140 6.17 -2.23 -7.55
C ILE A 140 7.02 -1.28 -6.71
N VAL A 141 8.17 -0.89 -7.23
CA VAL A 141 9.08 0.08 -6.59
C VAL A 141 9.18 1.31 -7.48
N PRO A 142 8.32 2.32 -7.31
CA PRO A 142 8.33 3.50 -8.15
C PRO A 142 9.53 4.40 -7.84
N SER A 143 10.03 5.07 -8.87
CA SER A 143 11.21 5.94 -8.79
C SER A 143 10.89 7.40 -8.48
N CYS A 144 9.66 7.84 -8.76
CA CYS A 144 9.23 9.21 -8.57
C CYS A 144 7.72 9.28 -8.25
N PRO A 145 7.22 10.43 -7.75
CA PRO A 145 5.81 10.58 -7.38
C PRO A 145 4.83 10.40 -8.53
N ASP A 146 5.18 10.84 -9.74
CA ASP A 146 4.30 10.75 -10.91
C ASP A 146 4.15 9.29 -11.34
N GLU A 147 5.23 8.53 -11.33
CA GLU A 147 5.21 7.09 -11.58
C GLU A 147 4.42 6.34 -10.49
N ALA A 148 4.62 6.72 -9.23
CA ALA A 148 3.88 6.16 -8.11
C ALA A 148 2.36 6.42 -8.23
N GLU A 149 1.96 7.63 -8.63
CA GLU A 149 0.56 7.99 -8.85
C GLU A 149 -0.04 7.12 -9.96
N GLU A 150 0.62 7.02 -11.10
CA GLU A 150 0.11 6.25 -12.23
C GLU A 150 0.03 4.75 -11.92
N PHE A 151 1.07 4.16 -11.36
CA PHE A 151 1.05 2.73 -11.04
C PHE A 151 0.02 2.38 -9.97
N MET A 152 -0.11 3.20 -8.93
CA MET A 152 -1.14 2.98 -7.91
C MET A 152 -2.55 3.12 -8.51
N TYR A 153 -2.78 4.12 -9.35
CA TYR A 153 -4.07 4.29 -10.01
C TYR A 153 -4.42 3.08 -10.89
N GLN A 154 -3.47 2.61 -11.69
CA GLN A 154 -3.66 1.41 -12.52
C GLN A 154 -3.89 0.15 -11.68
N ALA A 155 -3.16 0.00 -10.56
CA ALA A 155 -3.37 -1.11 -9.63
C ALA A 155 -4.79 -1.10 -9.04
N ILE A 156 -5.29 0.06 -8.61
CA ILE A 156 -6.66 0.21 -8.09
C ILE A 156 -7.69 -0.15 -9.18
N LYS A 157 -7.52 0.36 -10.39
CA LYS A 157 -8.44 0.08 -11.50
C LYS A 157 -8.42 -1.39 -11.92
N ARG A 158 -7.24 -2.02 -11.94
CA ARG A 158 -7.12 -3.44 -12.21
C ARG A 158 -7.77 -4.29 -11.13
N PHE A 159 -7.50 -3.96 -9.86
CA PHE A 159 -8.11 -4.61 -8.70
C PHE A 159 -9.65 -4.57 -8.77
N GLU A 160 -10.22 -3.40 -9.12
CA GLU A 160 -11.67 -3.24 -9.29
C GLU A 160 -12.20 -4.09 -10.46
N ALA A 161 -11.51 -4.06 -11.60
CA ALA A 161 -11.91 -4.76 -12.81
C ALA A 161 -11.87 -6.30 -12.65
N ASP A 162 -10.84 -6.84 -12.04
CA ASP A 162 -10.70 -8.28 -11.79
C ASP A 162 -11.88 -8.79 -10.95
N ARG A 163 -12.25 -8.04 -9.92
CA ARG A 163 -13.40 -8.39 -9.07
C ARG A 163 -14.74 -8.25 -9.76
N ALA A 164 -14.93 -7.21 -10.56
CA ALA A 164 -16.14 -7.03 -11.35
C ALA A 164 -16.29 -8.15 -12.38
N GLY A 165 -15.18 -8.69 -12.89
CA GLY A 165 -15.13 -9.85 -13.78
C GLY A 165 -15.34 -11.19 -13.05
N GLY A 166 -15.42 -11.21 -11.73
CA GLY A 166 -15.52 -12.45 -10.93
C GLY A 166 -14.19 -13.16 -10.76
N GLU A 167 -13.08 -12.49 -11.05
CA GLU A 167 -11.72 -12.99 -10.82
C GLU A 167 -11.21 -12.62 -9.44
N ASP A 168 -10.31 -13.42 -8.91
CA ASP A 168 -9.77 -13.21 -7.57
C ASP A 168 -8.80 -12.02 -7.51
N GLY A 169 -8.10 -11.73 -8.61
CA GLY A 169 -7.15 -10.64 -8.72
C GLY A 169 -5.86 -10.85 -7.95
N ASP A 170 -4.96 -9.87 -8.08
CA ASP A 170 -3.66 -9.86 -7.42
C ASP A 170 -3.61 -8.84 -6.28
N SER A 171 -2.78 -9.11 -5.28
CA SER A 171 -2.31 -8.10 -4.34
C SER A 171 -1.22 -7.25 -4.97
N TYR A 172 -1.19 -5.96 -4.65
CA TYR A 172 -0.18 -5.01 -5.10
C TYR A 172 0.58 -4.45 -3.91
N ILE A 173 1.90 -4.49 -3.95
CA ILE A 173 2.78 -3.96 -2.89
C ILE A 173 3.65 -2.85 -3.49
N PHE A 174 3.52 -1.65 -2.95
CA PHE A 174 4.28 -0.46 -3.29
C PHE A 174 5.30 -0.12 -2.21
#